data_870534de04ee72e1557d1b7fd6943626
#
_entry.id   870534de04ee72e1557d1b7fd6943626
#
_cell.length_a   1.000
_cell.length_b   1.000
_cell.length_c   1.000
_cell.angle_alpha   90.00
_cell.angle_beta   90.00
_cell.angle_gamma   90.00
#
_symmetry.space_group_name_H-M   'P 1'
#
loop_
_entity.id
_entity.type
_entity.pdbx_description
1 polymer ?
#
loop_
_entity_poly.entity_id
_entity_poly.type
_entity_poly.pdbx_seq_one_letter_code
_entity_poly.pdbx_strand_id
1 'polypeptide(L)'
;MLIKGEATVAQHTGSHYLLSTLPQWDLFPAVLRGKIRLKGSNATNPVAVGDVVVFEAEVAENVQDAPMAEMVTAENPAVITSIKPRNNYIIRKSTNLSRQSHIIAANVDRAFLVITIDYPQVKLPFLDRLLVTCEVYNV
;
A
#
# COMPACT_ATOMS: atom_id res chain seq x y z
N MET A 1 -4.55 12.87 -23.00
CA MET A 1 -5.24 13.65 -21.95
C MET A 1 -4.77 13.19 -20.57
N LEU A 2 -4.53 14.13 -19.68
CA LEU A 2 -4.11 13.83 -18.31
C LEU A 2 -5.33 13.59 -17.42
N ILE A 3 -5.42 12.39 -16.84
CA ILE A 3 -6.43 12.02 -15.85
C ILE A 3 -5.81 12.10 -14.46
N LYS A 4 -6.55 12.66 -13.50
CA LYS A 4 -6.22 12.62 -12.07
C LYS A 4 -7.32 11.90 -11.31
N GLY A 5 -6.93 11.07 -10.34
CA GLY A 5 -7.88 10.33 -9.54
C GLY A 5 -7.29 9.83 -8.23
N GLU A 6 -8.13 9.16 -7.47
CA GLU A 6 -7.75 8.46 -6.25
C GLU A 6 -7.90 6.95 -6.46
N ALA A 7 -6.97 6.17 -5.93
CA ALA A 7 -7.01 4.72 -5.98
C ALA A 7 -6.35 4.11 -4.73
N THR A 8 -6.68 2.85 -4.47
CA THR A 8 -6.09 2.08 -3.38
C THR A 8 -4.93 1.24 -3.90
N VAL A 9 -3.84 1.20 -3.16
CA VAL A 9 -2.70 0.32 -3.47
C VAL A 9 -3.07 -1.12 -3.14
N ALA A 10 -3.19 -1.95 -4.18
CA ALA A 10 -3.54 -3.36 -4.05
C ALA A 10 -2.30 -4.26 -3.97
N GLN A 11 -1.22 -3.89 -4.62
CA GLN A 11 0.04 -4.64 -4.63
C GLN A 11 1.23 -3.70 -4.75
N HIS A 12 2.35 -4.14 -4.17
CA HIS A 12 3.61 -3.44 -4.22
C HIS A 12 4.75 -4.44 -4.46
N THR A 13 5.59 -4.17 -5.43
CA THR A 13 6.77 -4.98 -5.76
C THR A 13 7.93 -4.05 -6.13
N GLY A 14 8.87 -3.85 -5.21
CA GLY A 14 9.99 -2.92 -5.43
C GLY A 14 9.51 -1.49 -5.68
N SER A 15 9.73 -0.97 -6.88
CA SER A 15 9.30 0.37 -7.31
C SER A 15 7.99 0.39 -8.10
N HIS A 16 7.36 -0.77 -8.30
CA HIS A 16 6.13 -0.93 -9.07
C HIS A 16 4.94 -1.20 -8.15
N TYR A 17 3.82 -0.59 -8.48
CA TYR A 17 2.56 -0.67 -7.74
C TYR A 17 1.45 -1.12 -8.67
N LEU A 18 0.47 -1.86 -8.13
CA LEU A 18 -0.83 -2.02 -8.74
C LEU A 18 -1.84 -1.24 -7.91
N LEU A 19 -2.53 -0.34 -8.57
CA LEU A 19 -3.62 0.44 -8.00
C LEU A 19 -4.96 -0.14 -8.39
N SER A 20 -5.97 0.07 -7.56
CA SER A 20 -7.35 -0.31 -7.82
C SER A 20 -8.29 0.84 -7.54
N THR A 21 -9.21 1.09 -8.47
CA THR A 21 -10.37 1.95 -8.24
C THR A 21 -11.49 1.10 -7.68
N LEU A 22 -11.58 1.01 -6.34
CA LEU A 22 -12.66 0.27 -5.67
C LEU A 22 -14.03 0.89 -5.96
N PRO A 23 -15.09 0.08 -6.03
CA PRO A 23 -15.18 -1.34 -5.69
C PRO A 23 -14.92 -2.32 -6.85
N GLN A 24 -14.62 -1.86 -8.04
CA GLN A 24 -14.58 -2.69 -9.26
C GLN A 24 -13.35 -3.60 -9.36
N TRP A 25 -12.32 -3.47 -8.54
CA TRP A 25 -11.06 -4.20 -8.66
C TRP A 25 -10.37 -4.05 -10.02
N ASP A 26 -10.51 -2.89 -10.60
CA ASP A 26 -9.84 -2.54 -11.84
C ASP A 26 -8.37 -2.24 -11.55
N LEU A 27 -7.49 -3.21 -11.74
CA LEU A 27 -6.06 -3.13 -11.41
C LEU A 27 -5.26 -2.52 -12.56
N PHE A 28 -4.51 -1.48 -12.27
CA PHE A 28 -3.65 -0.82 -13.25
C PHE A 28 -2.27 -0.49 -12.66
N PRO A 29 -1.21 -0.52 -13.50
CA PRO A 29 0.15 -0.29 -13.05
C PRO A 29 0.42 1.17 -12.71
N ALA A 30 1.26 1.38 -11.69
CA ALA A 30 1.70 2.70 -11.27
C ALA A 30 3.15 2.70 -10.78
N VAL A 31 3.78 3.86 -10.86
CA VAL A 31 5.09 4.15 -10.32
C VAL A 31 5.03 5.36 -9.39
N LEU A 32 6.01 5.47 -8.51
CA LEU A 32 6.10 6.59 -7.58
C LEU A 32 6.86 7.75 -8.22
N ARG A 33 6.35 8.97 -8.11
CA ARG A 33 7.10 10.17 -8.50
C ARG A 33 8.34 10.31 -7.59
N GLY A 34 9.54 10.51 -8.17
CA GLY A 34 10.85 10.35 -7.53
C GLY A 34 11.16 11.20 -6.28
N LYS A 35 10.23 12.01 -5.78
CA LYS A 35 10.41 12.88 -4.60
C LYS A 35 9.27 12.83 -3.59
N ILE A 36 8.42 11.82 -3.61
CA ILE A 36 7.44 11.67 -2.53
C ILE A 36 8.18 11.18 -1.28
N ARG A 37 8.71 12.12 -0.51
CA ARG A 37 9.15 11.88 0.85
C ARG A 37 8.00 12.30 1.75
N LEU A 38 7.39 11.35 2.44
CA LEU A 38 6.53 11.66 3.58
C LEU A 38 7.39 12.43 4.58
N LYS A 39 7.01 13.67 4.89
CA LYS A 39 7.67 14.46 5.93
C LYS A 39 7.70 13.63 7.23
N GLY A 40 8.88 13.28 7.71
CA GLY A 40 9.08 12.56 8.96
C GLY A 40 9.15 11.04 8.88
N SER A 41 9.08 10.43 7.70
CA SER A 41 9.25 8.99 7.52
C SER A 41 10.66 8.66 7.03
N ASN A 42 11.42 7.91 7.83
CA ASN A 42 12.68 7.26 7.42
C ASN A 42 12.42 5.91 6.72
N ALA A 43 11.19 5.67 6.25
CA ALA A 43 10.83 4.43 5.59
C ALA A 43 11.47 4.37 4.19
N THR A 44 12.10 3.26 3.89
CA THR A 44 12.68 2.97 2.57
C THR A 44 11.60 2.94 1.47
N ASN A 45 10.35 2.71 1.87
CA ASN A 45 9.19 2.66 1.00
C ASN A 45 8.03 3.43 1.63
N PRO A 46 7.69 4.62 1.11
CA PRO A 46 6.67 5.46 1.72
C PRO A 46 5.23 4.97 1.47
N VAL A 47 5.02 4.11 0.47
CA VAL A 47 3.70 3.62 0.06
C VAL A 47 3.54 2.15 0.48
N ALA A 48 2.44 1.84 1.13
CA ALA A 48 2.08 0.49 1.57
C ALA A 48 0.79 0.01 0.91
N VAL A 49 0.61 -1.31 0.87
CA VAL A 49 -0.67 -1.91 0.47
C VAL A 49 -1.79 -1.40 1.38
N GLY A 50 -2.91 -1.02 0.79
CA GLY A 50 -4.04 -0.40 1.48
C GLY A 50 -4.00 1.13 1.55
N ASP A 51 -2.88 1.77 1.22
CA ASP A 51 -2.84 3.23 1.10
C ASP A 51 -3.81 3.72 0.02
N VAL A 52 -4.48 4.81 0.30
CA VAL A 52 -5.20 5.58 -0.70
C VAL A 52 -4.25 6.65 -1.24
N VAL A 53 -4.05 6.64 -2.54
CA VAL A 53 -3.12 7.52 -3.23
C VAL A 53 -3.82 8.38 -4.26
N VAL A 54 -3.26 9.55 -4.51
CA VAL A 54 -3.63 10.38 -5.67
C VAL A 54 -2.67 10.05 -6.79
N PHE A 55 -3.19 9.81 -7.98
CA PHE A 55 -2.42 9.48 -9.16
C PHE A 55 -2.75 10.38 -10.33
N GLU A 56 -1.82 10.45 -11.27
CA GLU A 56 -1.96 11.05 -12.58
C GLU A 56 -1.64 10.00 -13.65
N ALA A 57 -2.41 9.95 -14.72
CA ALA A 57 -2.17 9.06 -15.85
C ALA A 57 -2.41 9.79 -17.18
N GLU A 58 -1.55 9.58 -18.15
CA GLU A 58 -1.80 10.00 -19.53
C GLU A 58 -2.56 8.91 -20.28
N VAL A 59 -3.71 9.26 -20.82
CA VAL A 59 -4.56 8.35 -21.57
C VAL A 59 -4.91 8.93 -22.94
N ALA A 60 -5.18 8.06 -23.90
CA ALA A 60 -5.64 8.48 -25.21
C ALA A 60 -7.06 9.07 -25.15
N GLU A 61 -7.31 10.12 -25.93
CA GLU A 61 -8.59 10.86 -25.89
C GLU A 61 -9.81 10.01 -26.31
N ASN A 62 -9.57 8.94 -27.06
CA ASN A 62 -10.62 8.08 -27.59
C ASN A 62 -11.04 6.92 -26.65
N VAL A 63 -10.53 6.86 -25.43
CA VAL A 63 -10.76 5.74 -24.48
C VAL A 63 -11.26 6.20 -23.11
N GLN A 64 -11.86 7.38 -23.02
CA GLN A 64 -12.22 8.01 -21.74
C GLN A 64 -13.21 7.21 -20.86
N ASP A 65 -14.04 6.38 -21.47
CA ASP A 65 -15.04 5.56 -20.77
C ASP A 65 -14.59 4.11 -20.51
N ALA A 66 -13.34 3.77 -20.87
CA ALA A 66 -12.81 2.44 -20.64
C ALA A 66 -12.33 2.26 -19.19
N PRO A 67 -12.27 1.02 -18.67
CA PRO A 67 -11.65 0.73 -17.39
C PRO A 67 -10.19 1.20 -17.32
N MET A 68 -9.72 1.63 -16.15
CA MET A 68 -8.35 2.10 -15.98
C MET A 68 -7.30 1.04 -16.37
N ALA A 69 -7.61 -0.24 -16.17
CA ALA A 69 -6.74 -1.36 -16.57
C ALA A 69 -6.52 -1.46 -18.09
N GLU A 70 -7.43 -0.91 -18.89
CA GLU A 70 -7.30 -0.86 -20.36
C GLU A 70 -6.58 0.41 -20.83
N MET A 71 -6.72 1.50 -20.06
CA MET A 71 -6.15 2.81 -20.40
C MET A 71 -4.70 2.98 -19.94
N VAL A 72 -4.32 2.34 -18.84
CA VAL A 72 -3.01 2.48 -18.20
C VAL A 72 -2.24 1.17 -18.32
N THR A 73 -1.08 1.21 -18.95
CA THR A 73 -0.27 0.02 -19.24
C THR A 73 1.07 0.05 -18.50
N ALA A 74 1.79 -1.06 -18.53
CA ALA A 74 3.13 -1.14 -17.94
C ALA A 74 4.15 -0.24 -18.65
N GLU A 75 3.96 0.02 -19.94
CA GLU A 75 4.79 0.93 -20.76
C GLU A 75 4.48 2.40 -20.46
N ASN A 76 3.24 2.69 -20.06
CA ASN A 76 2.78 4.02 -19.68
C ASN A 76 2.01 3.95 -18.36
N PRO A 77 2.69 3.71 -17.24
CA PRO A 77 2.06 3.55 -15.94
C PRO A 77 1.54 4.87 -15.38
N ALA A 78 0.55 4.79 -14.51
CA ALA A 78 0.13 5.93 -13.71
C ALA A 78 1.27 6.38 -12.77
N VAL A 79 1.25 7.64 -12.38
CA VAL A 79 2.23 8.23 -11.48
C VAL A 79 1.55 8.59 -10.17
N ILE A 80 1.97 7.97 -9.07
CA ILE A 80 1.52 8.35 -7.73
C ILE A 80 2.14 9.68 -7.36
N THR A 81 1.31 10.67 -7.06
CA THR A 81 1.75 12.04 -6.74
C THR A 81 1.67 12.37 -5.26
N SER A 82 0.75 11.73 -4.53
CA SER A 82 0.62 11.90 -3.08
C SER A 82 -0.07 10.71 -2.42
N ILE A 83 0.09 10.60 -1.11
CA ILE A 83 -0.54 9.59 -0.26
C ILE A 83 -1.51 10.28 0.67
N LYS A 84 -2.73 9.79 0.77
CA LYS A 84 -3.72 10.32 1.70
C LYS A 84 -3.40 9.90 3.14
N PRO A 85 -3.86 10.65 4.16
CA PRO A 85 -3.71 10.25 5.55
C PRO A 85 -4.25 8.84 5.81
N ARG A 86 -3.52 8.06 6.58
CA ARG A 86 -3.90 6.71 6.99
C ARG A 86 -4.80 6.74 8.20
N ASN A 87 -5.82 5.86 8.25
CA ASN A 87 -6.62 5.64 9.45
C ASN A 87 -5.88 4.76 10.46
N ASN A 88 -5.17 3.76 9.96
CA ASN A 88 -4.35 2.84 10.74
C ASN A 88 -3.27 2.19 9.85
N TYR A 89 -2.36 1.44 10.47
CA TYR A 89 -1.37 0.66 9.75
C TYR A 89 -0.76 -0.43 10.63
N ILE A 90 -0.18 -1.44 10.01
CA ILE A 90 0.57 -2.51 10.68
C ILE A 90 2.05 -2.35 10.31
N ILE A 91 2.92 -2.32 11.31
CA ILE A 91 4.36 -2.22 11.14
C ILE A 91 5.06 -3.54 11.49
N ARG A 92 6.16 -3.79 10.79
CA ARG A 92 7.15 -4.80 11.16
C ARG A 92 8.46 -4.10 11.50
N LYS A 93 8.97 -4.31 12.71
CA LYS A 93 10.34 -3.88 13.04
C LYS A 93 11.34 -4.76 12.29
N SER A 94 12.33 -4.13 11.67
CA SER A 94 13.48 -4.85 11.14
C SER A 94 14.25 -5.51 12.30
N THR A 95 14.64 -6.76 12.13
CA THR A 95 15.49 -7.50 13.09
C THR A 95 16.94 -7.02 13.09
N ASN A 96 17.34 -6.29 12.08
CA ASN A 96 18.66 -5.66 12.00
C ASN A 96 18.60 -4.28 12.63
N LEU A 97 19.69 -3.88 13.29
CA LEU A 97 19.98 -2.63 14.02
C LEU A 97 19.53 -1.31 13.34
N SER A 98 18.83 -1.37 12.21
CA SER A 98 18.24 -0.21 11.56
C SER A 98 16.99 0.23 12.32
N ARG A 99 16.94 1.51 12.68
CA ARG A 99 15.75 2.17 13.26
C ARG A 99 14.57 2.25 12.28
N GLN A 100 14.60 1.49 11.19
CA GLN A 100 13.59 1.51 10.13
C GLN A 100 12.47 0.52 10.45
N SER A 101 11.26 1.03 10.56
CA SER A 101 10.05 0.22 10.59
C SER A 101 9.50 0.09 9.15
N HIS A 102 9.12 -1.11 8.77
CA HIS A 102 8.43 -1.34 7.51
C HIS A 102 6.92 -1.39 7.76
N ILE A 103 6.17 -0.57 7.05
CA ILE A 103 4.71 -0.66 7.04
C ILE A 103 4.33 -1.82 6.13
N ILE A 104 3.62 -2.80 6.71
CA ILE A 104 3.16 -3.99 5.98
C ILE A 104 1.88 -3.68 5.22
N ALA A 105 0.94 -3.04 5.89
CA ALA A 105 -0.36 -2.67 5.35
C ALA A 105 -0.90 -1.42 6.03
N ALA A 106 -1.73 -0.66 5.33
CA ALA A 106 -2.40 0.53 5.82
C ALA A 106 -3.91 0.42 5.60
N ASN A 107 -4.70 1.20 6.36
CA ASN A 107 -6.16 1.25 6.27
C ASN A 107 -6.81 -0.14 6.39
N VAL A 108 -6.36 -0.92 7.37
CA VAL A 108 -6.81 -2.30 7.61
C VAL A 108 -8.10 -2.29 8.43
N ASP A 109 -9.16 -2.89 7.91
CA ASP A 109 -10.44 -3.01 8.63
C ASP A 109 -10.42 -4.16 9.65
N ARG A 110 -9.75 -5.28 9.30
CA ARG A 110 -9.62 -6.46 10.17
C ARG A 110 -8.29 -7.15 9.90
N ALA A 111 -7.64 -7.60 10.96
CA ALA A 111 -6.48 -8.47 10.90
C ALA A 111 -6.85 -9.88 11.37
N PHE A 112 -6.52 -10.89 10.57
CA PHE A 112 -6.70 -12.30 10.93
C PHE A 112 -5.35 -12.90 11.26
N LEU A 113 -5.19 -13.31 12.51
CA LEU A 113 -3.98 -13.99 12.98
C LEU A 113 -4.16 -15.50 12.82
N VAL A 114 -3.44 -16.07 11.88
CA VAL A 114 -3.41 -17.52 11.66
C VAL A 114 -2.25 -18.10 12.45
N ILE A 115 -2.54 -19.01 13.35
CA ILE A 115 -1.55 -19.71 14.20
C ILE A 115 -1.69 -21.21 14.09
N THR A 116 -0.58 -21.92 14.31
CA THR A 116 -0.57 -23.36 14.47
C THR A 116 -0.73 -23.74 15.94
N ILE A 117 -1.45 -24.83 16.22
CA ILE A 117 -1.68 -25.28 17.60
C ILE A 117 -0.42 -25.98 18.15
N ASP A 118 0.29 -26.74 17.32
CA ASP A 118 1.39 -27.59 17.77
C ASP A 118 2.70 -27.39 17.01
N TYR A 119 2.72 -27.55 15.69
CA TYR A 119 3.95 -27.44 14.89
C TYR A 119 3.84 -26.42 13.74
N PRO A 120 4.68 -25.35 13.72
CA PRO A 120 5.56 -24.89 14.79
C PRO A 120 4.78 -24.31 15.97
N GLN A 121 5.28 -24.51 17.18
CA GLN A 121 4.65 -23.97 18.38
C GLN A 121 4.76 -22.45 18.42
N VAL A 122 3.62 -21.77 18.59
CA VAL A 122 3.56 -20.31 18.67
C VAL A 122 3.92 -19.85 20.08
N LYS A 123 4.86 -18.92 20.17
CA LYS A 123 5.25 -18.34 21.47
C LYS A 123 4.24 -17.27 21.89
N LEU A 124 3.63 -17.42 23.07
CA LEU A 124 2.67 -16.46 23.62
C LEU A 124 3.18 -15.01 23.64
N PRO A 125 4.44 -14.71 24.01
CA PRO A 125 4.96 -13.35 23.96
C PRO A 125 4.92 -12.72 22.57
N PHE A 126 5.01 -13.50 21.50
CA PHE A 126 4.85 -13.01 20.14
C PHE A 126 3.42 -12.56 19.87
N LEU A 127 2.44 -13.37 20.30
CA LEU A 127 1.02 -13.03 20.16
C LEU A 127 0.67 -11.76 20.92
N ASP A 128 1.14 -11.64 22.17
CA ASP A 128 0.89 -10.45 23.00
C ASP A 128 1.44 -9.18 22.36
N ARG A 129 2.65 -9.24 21.82
CA ARG A 129 3.26 -8.09 21.11
C ARG A 129 2.48 -7.71 19.86
N LEU A 130 2.00 -8.69 19.10
CA LEU A 130 1.21 -8.42 17.90
C LEU A 130 -0.13 -7.77 18.27
N LEU A 131 -0.84 -8.30 19.27
CA LEU A 131 -2.12 -7.75 19.73
C LEU A 131 -1.96 -6.31 20.26
N VAL A 132 -0.92 -6.05 21.05
CA VAL A 132 -0.60 -4.70 21.54
C VAL A 132 -0.28 -3.76 20.39
N THR A 133 0.46 -4.22 19.38
CA THR A 133 0.77 -3.42 18.19
C THR A 133 -0.50 -3.06 17.43
N CYS A 134 -1.41 -4.01 17.22
CA CYS A 134 -2.70 -3.74 16.58
C CYS A 134 -3.50 -2.70 17.37
N GLU A 135 -3.58 -2.82 18.69
CA GLU A 135 -4.29 -1.86 19.54
C GLU A 135 -3.67 -0.45 19.45
N VAL A 136 -2.35 -0.33 19.53
CA VAL A 136 -1.64 0.95 19.47
C VAL A 136 -1.87 1.67 18.13
N TYR A 137 -1.96 0.94 17.03
CA TYR A 137 -2.14 1.51 15.69
C TYR A 137 -3.58 1.46 15.18
N ASN A 138 -4.56 1.20 16.04
CA ASN A 138 -6.00 1.17 15.72
C ASN A 138 -6.40 0.13 14.65
N VAL A 139 -5.81 -1.02 14.70
CA VAL A 139 -6.19 -2.14 13.83
C VAL A 139 -7.17 -3.06 14.53
#